data_e81befb1dbd7c841fb601ce7dc1e4011
#
_entry.id   e81befb1dbd7c841fb601ce7dc1e4011
#
_cell.length_a   1.000
_cell.length_b   1.000
_cell.length_c   1.000
_cell.angle_alpha   90.00
_cell.angle_beta   90.00
_cell.angle_gamma   90.00
#
_symmetry.space_group_name_H-M   'P 1'
#
loop_
_entity.id
_entity.type
_entity.pdbx_description
1 polymer ?
#
loop_
_entity_poly.entity_id
_entity_poly.type
_entity_poly.pdbx_seq_one_letter_code
_entity_poly.pdbx_strand_id
1 'polypeptide(L)'
;VTMPLYTSPEQLMRERSELARKGIARGRSVVVLKYRGGVLFVAENPSPTLHKVSEIYDRIGFAAVGRYSEFESLRRGGIRHVDLQGYQYDRRDVNARALANVYAQTLSTIFTEQLKPFEVEICVAQVGADSDEDELYRLTYDGSIVMDQPKYVVMGGQTDAINSKLTDSFTDGMDLGAALSVAVEALRAPSSGSSGPGGGSGSAGSSADGDTEPGKLEVA
;
A
#
# COMPACT_ATOMS: atom_id res chain seq x y z
N VAL A 1 14.57 -41.48 14.35
CA VAL A 1 14.35 -40.61 15.52
C VAL A 1 13.94 -39.25 14.97
N THR A 2 12.64 -39.03 14.85
CA THR A 2 12.06 -37.76 14.44
C THR A 2 12.08 -36.82 15.65
N MET A 3 12.95 -35.83 15.65
CA MET A 3 12.82 -34.72 16.58
C MET A 3 11.50 -34.02 16.32
N PRO A 4 10.64 -33.81 17.33
CA PRO A 4 9.51 -32.91 17.17
C PRO A 4 10.10 -31.49 16.95
N LEU A 5 9.83 -30.91 15.79
CA LEU A 5 10.13 -29.52 15.48
C LEU A 5 9.25 -28.66 16.40
N TYR A 6 9.73 -28.38 17.59
CA TYR A 6 9.12 -27.39 18.47
C TYR A 6 9.58 -26.03 18.00
N THR A 7 8.79 -25.45 17.13
CA THR A 7 8.99 -24.05 16.69
C THR A 7 8.53 -23.16 17.83
N SER A 8 9.38 -22.27 18.31
CA SER A 8 8.98 -21.31 19.32
C SER A 8 7.92 -20.33 18.76
N PRO A 9 7.00 -19.84 19.60
CA PRO A 9 6.02 -18.85 19.14
C PRO A 9 6.65 -17.63 18.46
N GLU A 10 7.80 -17.19 18.95
CA GLU A 10 8.56 -16.08 18.36
C GLU A 10 9.08 -16.40 16.96
N GLN A 11 9.59 -17.62 16.75
CA GLN A 11 10.05 -18.04 15.44
C GLN A 11 8.89 -18.13 14.45
N LEU A 12 7.76 -18.66 14.87
CA LEU A 12 6.55 -18.71 14.06
C LEU A 12 6.09 -17.32 13.62
N MET A 13 6.09 -16.34 14.54
CA MET A 13 5.73 -14.96 14.23
C MET A 13 6.69 -14.29 13.27
N ARG A 14 8.00 -14.57 13.40
CA ARG A 14 9.01 -14.09 12.44
C ARG A 14 8.78 -14.65 11.05
N GLU A 15 8.56 -15.95 10.92
CA GLU A 15 8.31 -16.62 9.63
C GLU A 15 7.03 -16.06 8.96
N ARG A 16 5.97 -15.80 9.74
CA ARG A 16 4.75 -15.17 9.25
C ARG A 16 5.00 -13.75 8.74
N SER A 17 5.75 -12.95 9.49
CA SER A 17 6.12 -11.59 9.10
C SER A 17 6.95 -11.56 7.82
N GLU A 18 7.93 -12.46 7.71
CA GLU A 18 8.75 -12.59 6.50
C GLU A 18 7.93 -13.00 5.27
N LEU A 19 7.00 -13.95 5.45
CA LEU A 19 6.12 -14.38 4.37
C LEU A 19 5.26 -13.22 3.86
N ALA A 20 4.63 -12.48 4.77
CA ALA A 20 3.80 -11.33 4.42
C ALA A 20 4.61 -10.24 3.71
N ARG A 21 5.77 -9.87 4.26
CA ARG A 21 6.66 -8.85 3.67
C ARG A 21 7.15 -9.24 2.28
N LYS A 22 7.55 -10.51 2.08
CA LYS A 22 7.96 -11.00 0.76
C LYS A 22 6.82 -10.94 -0.25
N GLY A 23 5.59 -11.23 0.17
CA GLY A 23 4.41 -11.12 -0.70
C GLY A 23 4.12 -9.68 -1.08
N ILE A 24 4.18 -8.75 -0.14
CA ILE A 24 3.98 -7.32 -0.36
C ILE A 24 5.08 -6.74 -1.26
N ALA A 25 6.34 -7.09 -1.01
CA ALA A 25 7.50 -6.61 -1.78
C ALA A 25 7.47 -7.00 -3.27
N ARG A 26 6.75 -8.03 -3.65
CA ARG A 26 6.51 -8.41 -5.06
C ARG A 26 5.47 -7.53 -5.74
N GLY A 27 4.67 -6.83 -4.94
CA GLY A 27 3.64 -5.93 -5.45
C GLY A 27 4.26 -4.64 -5.97
N ARG A 28 3.70 -4.12 -7.06
CA ARG A 28 4.07 -2.78 -7.55
C ARG A 28 3.59 -1.72 -6.59
N SER A 29 4.37 -0.67 -6.46
CA SER A 29 4.17 0.35 -5.44
C SER A 29 2.94 1.21 -5.69
N VAL A 30 2.43 1.77 -4.62
CA VAL A 30 1.35 2.76 -4.58
C VAL A 30 1.83 3.95 -3.75
N VAL A 31 1.56 5.14 -4.25
CA VAL A 31 1.77 6.41 -3.55
C VAL A 31 0.41 7.04 -3.29
N VAL A 32 0.17 7.45 -2.06
CA VAL A 32 -1.00 8.23 -1.65
C VAL A 32 -0.48 9.52 -1.03
N LEU A 33 -0.91 10.66 -1.51
CA LEU A 33 -0.43 11.95 -0.97
C LEU A 33 -1.53 12.99 -0.90
N LYS A 34 -1.40 13.92 0.04
CA LYS A 34 -2.26 15.07 0.17
C LYS A 34 -1.83 16.16 -0.81
N TYR A 35 -2.80 16.85 -1.39
CA TYR A 35 -2.59 18.06 -2.17
C TYR A 35 -3.65 19.10 -1.80
N ARG A 36 -3.57 20.30 -2.32
CA ARG A 36 -4.48 21.40 -1.94
C ARG A 36 -5.96 21.10 -2.12
N GLY A 37 -6.33 20.15 -3.00
CA GLY A 37 -7.73 19.81 -3.30
C GLY A 37 -8.22 18.49 -2.72
N GLY A 38 -7.42 17.78 -1.91
CA GLY A 38 -7.77 16.50 -1.31
C GLY A 38 -6.64 15.49 -1.30
N VAL A 39 -6.95 14.23 -1.53
CA VAL A 39 -5.99 13.11 -1.53
C VAL A 39 -5.85 12.52 -2.92
N LEU A 40 -4.63 12.37 -3.37
CA LEU A 40 -4.27 11.77 -4.66
C LEU A 40 -3.72 10.37 -4.46
N PHE A 41 -4.28 9.40 -5.17
CA PHE A 41 -3.80 8.02 -5.24
C PHE A 41 -3.12 7.78 -6.59
N VAL A 42 -1.90 7.28 -6.59
CA VAL A 42 -1.18 6.89 -7.80
C VAL A 42 -0.60 5.52 -7.63
N ALA A 43 -1.03 4.59 -8.45
CA ALA A 43 -0.57 3.21 -8.42
C ALA A 43 0.03 2.80 -9.77
N GLU A 44 1.14 2.08 -9.72
CA GLU A 44 1.62 1.37 -10.88
C GLU A 44 0.80 0.10 -11.07
N ASN A 45 -0.04 0.07 -12.10
CA ASN A 45 -0.97 -1.03 -12.35
C ASN A 45 -1.04 -1.41 -13.83
N PRO A 46 -0.37 -2.49 -14.24
CA PRO A 46 -0.43 -2.97 -15.62
C PRO A 46 -1.75 -3.69 -15.95
N SER A 47 -2.52 -4.08 -14.93
CA SER A 47 -3.76 -4.83 -15.12
C SER A 47 -4.90 -3.90 -15.55
N PRO A 48 -5.65 -4.23 -16.61
CA PRO A 48 -6.83 -3.48 -16.99
C PRO A 48 -8.08 -3.82 -16.16
N THR A 49 -8.05 -4.90 -15.40
CA THR A 49 -9.23 -5.47 -14.72
C THR A 49 -9.13 -5.47 -13.21
N LEU A 50 -7.90 -5.46 -12.67
CA LEU A 50 -7.66 -5.49 -11.23
C LEU A 50 -7.31 -4.08 -10.77
N HIS A 51 -8.14 -3.50 -9.94
CA HIS A 51 -7.93 -2.16 -9.40
C HIS A 51 -7.26 -2.21 -8.03
N LYS A 52 -6.23 -1.37 -7.86
CA LYS A 52 -5.54 -1.18 -6.58
C LYS A 52 -6.13 -0.04 -5.77
N VAL A 53 -6.79 0.87 -6.44
CA VAL A 53 -7.40 2.06 -5.85
C VAL A 53 -8.91 2.00 -6.02
N SER A 54 -9.66 2.39 -5.00
CA SER A 54 -11.12 2.42 -5.04
C SER A 54 -11.70 3.35 -3.99
N GLU A 55 -12.91 3.80 -4.24
CA GLU A 55 -13.74 4.46 -3.24
C GLU A 55 -14.39 3.41 -2.32
N ILE A 56 -14.40 3.68 -1.02
CA ILE A 56 -15.10 2.86 -0.02
C ILE A 56 -16.43 3.50 0.37
N TYR A 57 -16.41 4.81 0.57
CA TYR A 57 -17.58 5.59 0.95
C TYR A 57 -17.40 7.04 0.51
N ASP A 58 -18.42 7.92 0.67
CA ASP A 58 -18.52 9.29 0.14
C ASP A 58 -17.21 10.10 0.10
N ARG A 59 -16.39 10.00 1.15
CA ARG A 59 -15.13 10.73 1.29
C ARG A 59 -13.98 9.84 1.70
N ILE A 60 -14.15 8.52 1.56
CA ILE A 60 -13.16 7.53 2.01
C ILE A 60 -12.65 6.76 0.80
N GLY A 61 -11.36 6.96 0.51
CA GLY A 61 -10.62 6.22 -0.50
C GLY A 61 -9.83 5.06 0.11
N PHE A 62 -9.53 4.08 -0.71
CA PHE A 62 -8.82 2.87 -0.36
C PHE A 62 -7.77 2.55 -1.41
N ALA A 63 -6.56 2.26 -0.96
CA ALA A 63 -5.54 1.70 -1.81
C ALA A 63 -4.92 0.47 -1.17
N ALA A 64 -4.45 -0.46 -1.98
CA ALA A 64 -3.84 -1.68 -1.48
C ALA A 64 -2.71 -2.19 -2.37
N VAL A 65 -1.77 -2.88 -1.74
CA VAL A 65 -0.71 -3.64 -2.39
C VAL A 65 -0.65 -5.05 -1.82
N GLY A 66 -0.10 -6.00 -2.59
CA GLY A 66 0.03 -7.38 -2.19
C GLY A 66 -0.90 -8.30 -2.96
N ARG A 67 -1.40 -9.34 -2.31
CA ARG A 67 -2.24 -10.36 -2.96
C ARG A 67 -3.66 -9.83 -3.21
N TYR A 68 -4.04 -9.76 -4.48
CA TYR A 68 -5.32 -9.19 -4.92
C TYR A 68 -6.54 -9.77 -4.21
N SER A 69 -6.66 -11.10 -4.14
CA SER A 69 -7.82 -11.76 -3.51
C SER A 69 -8.00 -11.40 -2.04
N GLU A 70 -6.89 -11.16 -1.34
CA GLU A 70 -6.89 -10.81 0.07
C GLU A 70 -7.32 -9.36 0.29
N PHE A 71 -6.73 -8.41 -0.45
CA PHE A 71 -7.14 -7.01 -0.30
C PHE A 71 -8.51 -6.72 -0.90
N GLU A 72 -8.94 -7.44 -1.94
CA GLU A 72 -10.30 -7.34 -2.47
C GLU A 72 -11.35 -7.83 -1.45
N SER A 73 -11.01 -8.86 -0.69
CA SER A 73 -11.85 -9.32 0.44
C SER A 73 -11.98 -8.24 1.53
N LEU A 74 -10.86 -7.58 1.88
CA LEU A 74 -10.87 -6.46 2.82
C LEU A 74 -11.68 -5.27 2.28
N ARG A 75 -11.48 -4.89 1.03
CA ARG A 75 -12.22 -3.81 0.38
C ARG A 75 -13.73 -4.04 0.45
N ARG A 76 -14.19 -5.22 0.03
CA ARG A 76 -15.62 -5.59 0.08
C ARG A 76 -16.16 -5.62 1.52
N GLY A 77 -15.37 -6.14 2.45
CA GLY A 77 -15.72 -6.15 3.87
C GLY A 77 -15.89 -4.74 4.42
N GLY A 78 -14.97 -3.84 4.06
CA GLY A 78 -15.02 -2.43 4.46
C GLY A 78 -16.24 -1.70 3.90
N ILE A 79 -16.52 -1.85 2.59
CA ILE A 79 -17.71 -1.25 1.97
C ILE A 79 -18.98 -1.70 2.69
N ARG A 80 -19.11 -3.01 2.92
CA ARG A 80 -20.28 -3.55 3.63
C ARG A 80 -20.41 -3.00 5.05
N HIS A 81 -19.30 -2.87 5.76
CA HIS A 81 -19.26 -2.34 7.12
C HIS A 81 -19.74 -0.89 7.18
N VAL A 82 -19.18 -0.03 6.33
CA VAL A 82 -19.51 1.40 6.32
C VAL A 82 -20.91 1.68 5.76
N ASP A 83 -21.37 0.91 4.77
CA ASP A 83 -22.75 0.99 4.27
C ASP A 83 -23.75 0.67 5.37
N LEU A 84 -23.51 -0.40 6.13
CA LEU A 84 -24.36 -0.80 7.24
C LEU A 84 -24.36 0.27 8.34
N GLN A 85 -23.20 0.79 8.70
CA GLN A 85 -23.04 1.83 9.71
C GLN A 85 -23.78 3.11 9.28
N GLY A 86 -23.59 3.57 8.05
CA GLY A 86 -24.25 4.76 7.53
C GLY A 86 -25.75 4.61 7.40
N TYR A 87 -26.25 3.38 7.15
CA TYR A 87 -27.69 3.09 7.11
C TYR A 87 -28.34 3.04 8.51
N GLN A 88 -27.65 2.40 9.49
CA GLN A 88 -28.19 2.21 10.84
C GLN A 88 -28.15 3.49 11.69
N TYR A 89 -27.15 4.34 11.46
CA TYR A 89 -26.93 5.56 12.24
C TYR A 89 -27.08 6.80 11.35
N ASP A 90 -25.97 7.44 10.99
CA ASP A 90 -25.94 8.57 10.06
C ASP A 90 -24.72 8.43 9.13
N ARG A 91 -24.88 8.82 7.87
CA ARG A 91 -23.78 8.80 6.89
C ARG A 91 -22.58 9.65 7.34
N ARG A 92 -22.82 10.70 8.12
CA ARG A 92 -21.79 11.58 8.68
C ARG A 92 -20.97 10.95 9.78
N ASP A 93 -21.46 9.87 10.40
CA ASP A 93 -20.76 9.13 11.44
C ASP A 93 -19.71 8.15 10.88
N VAL A 94 -19.79 7.89 9.57
CA VAL A 94 -18.81 7.05 8.88
C VAL A 94 -17.52 7.83 8.67
N ASN A 95 -16.42 7.34 9.23
CA ASN A 95 -15.12 7.98 9.12
C ASN A 95 -13.98 6.97 8.93
N ALA A 96 -12.87 7.43 8.33
CA ALA A 96 -11.74 6.58 8.01
C ALA A 96 -11.03 6.01 9.24
N ARG A 97 -11.01 6.74 10.34
CA ARG A 97 -10.38 6.28 11.60
C ARG A 97 -11.09 5.05 12.16
N ALA A 98 -12.43 5.07 12.22
CA ALA A 98 -13.22 3.95 12.66
C ALA A 98 -13.02 2.73 11.74
N LEU A 99 -13.03 2.95 10.41
CA LEU A 99 -12.78 1.91 9.42
C LEU A 99 -11.35 1.34 9.55
N ALA A 100 -10.34 2.18 9.73
CA ALA A 100 -8.96 1.75 9.93
C ALA A 100 -8.82 0.86 11.18
N ASN A 101 -9.50 1.19 12.27
CA ASN A 101 -9.53 0.35 13.48
C ASN A 101 -10.18 -1.02 13.22
N VAL A 102 -11.25 -1.09 12.45
CA VAL A 102 -11.88 -2.35 12.06
C VAL A 102 -10.94 -3.20 11.21
N TYR A 103 -10.27 -2.60 10.25
CA TYR A 103 -9.26 -3.30 9.44
C TYR A 103 -8.07 -3.75 10.28
N ALA A 104 -7.57 -2.92 11.18
CA ALA A 104 -6.47 -3.26 12.08
C ALA A 104 -6.81 -4.49 12.92
N GLN A 105 -7.99 -4.52 13.52
CA GLN A 105 -8.47 -5.66 14.29
C GLN A 105 -8.61 -6.92 13.42
N THR A 106 -9.17 -6.79 12.23
CA THR A 106 -9.34 -7.90 11.28
C THR A 106 -7.98 -8.48 10.88
N LEU A 107 -7.03 -7.63 10.47
CA LEU A 107 -5.68 -8.05 10.07
C LEU A 107 -4.92 -8.68 11.24
N SER A 108 -5.01 -8.12 12.44
CA SER A 108 -4.40 -8.66 13.65
C SER A 108 -4.93 -10.06 13.97
N THR A 109 -6.24 -10.26 13.90
CA THR A 109 -6.88 -11.57 14.11
C THR A 109 -6.40 -12.58 13.06
N ILE A 110 -6.38 -12.19 11.79
CA ILE A 110 -5.88 -13.05 10.70
C ILE A 110 -4.40 -13.41 10.93
N PHE A 111 -3.59 -12.42 11.32
CA PHE A 111 -2.17 -12.62 11.56
C PHE A 111 -1.87 -13.57 12.72
N THR A 112 -2.68 -13.54 13.77
CA THR A 112 -2.47 -14.37 14.98
C THR A 112 -3.13 -15.74 14.90
N GLU A 113 -4.33 -15.85 14.32
CA GLU A 113 -5.17 -17.02 14.43
C GLU A 113 -5.19 -17.90 13.16
N GLN A 114 -4.97 -17.33 11.97
CA GLN A 114 -4.99 -18.12 10.75
C GLN A 114 -3.64 -18.79 10.45
N LEU A 115 -3.67 -19.91 9.73
CA LEU A 115 -2.46 -20.63 9.31
C LEU A 115 -1.51 -19.77 8.45
N LYS A 116 -2.09 -18.92 7.60
CA LYS A 116 -1.35 -18.04 6.71
C LYS A 116 -1.75 -16.58 6.98
N PRO A 117 -0.79 -15.68 7.20
CA PRO A 117 -1.08 -14.24 7.27
C PRO A 117 -1.50 -13.70 5.90
N PHE A 118 -2.23 -12.60 5.91
CA PHE A 118 -2.45 -11.86 4.66
C PHE A 118 -1.16 -11.18 4.20
N GLU A 119 -0.90 -11.27 2.91
CA GLU A 119 0.23 -10.62 2.24
C GLU A 119 -0.26 -9.29 1.65
N VAL A 120 -0.70 -8.38 2.51
CA VAL A 120 -1.32 -7.11 2.11
C VAL A 120 -0.82 -5.95 2.96
N GLU A 121 -0.82 -4.80 2.34
CA GLU A 121 -0.68 -3.51 2.97
C GLU A 121 -1.75 -2.60 2.37
N ILE A 122 -2.46 -1.86 3.21
CA ILE A 122 -3.58 -1.02 2.77
C ILE A 122 -3.44 0.41 3.28
N CYS A 123 -3.98 1.34 2.52
CA CYS A 123 -4.14 2.72 2.92
C CYS A 123 -5.63 3.08 2.87
N VAL A 124 -6.12 3.67 3.94
CA VAL A 124 -7.44 4.29 4.01
C VAL A 124 -7.23 5.78 4.15
N ALA A 125 -7.84 6.55 3.27
CA ALA A 125 -7.75 8.00 3.29
C ALA A 125 -9.14 8.62 3.37
N GLN A 126 -9.26 9.71 4.09
CA GLN A 126 -10.47 10.50 4.16
C GLN A 126 -10.19 11.93 3.73
N VAL A 127 -11.05 12.47 2.89
CA VAL A 127 -11.01 13.87 2.50
C VAL A 127 -11.84 14.69 3.49
N GLY A 128 -11.22 15.70 4.10
CA GLY A 128 -11.83 16.64 5.01
C GLY A 128 -12.55 17.80 4.32
N ALA A 129 -12.84 18.85 5.08
CA ALA A 129 -13.36 20.10 4.54
C ALA A 129 -12.24 20.93 3.88
N ASP A 130 -11.01 20.78 4.39
CA ASP A 130 -9.79 21.34 3.84
C ASP A 130 -8.65 20.32 3.94
N SER A 131 -7.50 20.65 3.35
CA SER A 131 -6.35 19.74 3.28
C SER A 131 -5.72 19.41 4.64
N ASP A 132 -5.95 20.21 5.66
CA ASP A 132 -5.43 19.97 7.01
C ASP A 132 -6.29 18.92 7.74
N GLU A 133 -7.55 18.81 7.37
CA GLU A 133 -8.47 17.78 7.88
C GLU A 133 -8.41 16.45 7.12
N ASP A 134 -7.68 16.39 6.00
CA ASP A 134 -7.47 15.13 5.30
C ASP A 134 -6.70 14.14 6.19
N GLU A 135 -7.12 12.89 6.22
CA GLU A 135 -6.51 11.85 7.05
C GLU A 135 -5.99 10.70 6.19
N LEU A 136 -4.81 10.20 6.49
CA LEU A 136 -4.19 9.02 5.86
C LEU A 136 -3.87 7.98 6.92
N TYR A 137 -4.34 6.75 6.73
CA TYR A 137 -4.08 5.61 7.61
C TYR A 137 -3.45 4.49 6.80
N ARG A 138 -2.20 4.17 7.08
CA ARG A 138 -1.52 3.00 6.52
C ARG A 138 -1.63 1.84 7.50
N LEU A 139 -2.05 0.68 7.02
CA LEU A 139 -2.19 -0.53 7.80
C LEU A 139 -1.31 -1.63 7.22
N THR A 140 -0.57 -2.29 8.09
CA THR A 140 0.29 -3.40 7.74
C THR A 140 -0.39 -4.75 8.00
N TYR A 141 0.18 -5.80 7.45
CA TYR A 141 -0.33 -7.18 7.51
C TYR A 141 -0.62 -7.70 8.93
N ASP A 142 0.02 -7.16 9.94
CA ASP A 142 -0.13 -7.53 11.36
C ASP A 142 -1.21 -6.74 12.10
N GLY A 143 -1.88 -5.82 11.41
CA GLY A 143 -2.90 -4.95 11.98
C GLY A 143 -2.36 -3.68 12.62
N SER A 144 -1.08 -3.36 12.46
CA SER A 144 -0.52 -2.10 12.93
C SER A 144 -0.99 -0.95 12.05
N ILE A 145 -1.38 0.16 12.69
CA ILE A 145 -1.66 1.43 12.02
C ILE A 145 -0.40 2.29 12.10
N VAL A 146 0.15 2.64 10.94
CA VAL A 146 1.39 3.40 10.82
C VAL A 146 1.05 4.81 10.36
N MET A 147 1.50 5.81 11.10
CA MET A 147 1.26 7.23 10.83
C MET A 147 2.59 8.02 10.77
N ASP A 148 3.64 7.40 10.21
CA ASP A 148 4.99 7.98 10.21
C ASP A 148 5.07 9.27 9.40
N GLN A 149 4.29 9.36 8.32
CA GLN A 149 4.24 10.52 7.44
C GLN A 149 2.79 10.98 7.28
N PRO A 150 2.38 12.08 7.91
CA PRO A 150 0.98 12.53 7.88
C PRO A 150 0.55 13.08 6.52
N LYS A 151 1.48 13.30 5.58
CA LYS A 151 1.23 13.99 4.30
C LYS A 151 1.23 13.08 3.10
N TYR A 152 1.93 11.95 3.17
CA TYR A 152 1.94 10.94 2.13
C TYR A 152 2.17 9.54 2.71
N VAL A 153 1.76 8.53 1.95
CA VAL A 153 1.95 7.11 2.26
C VAL A 153 2.53 6.41 1.04
N VAL A 154 3.54 5.60 1.25
CA VAL A 154 4.14 4.74 0.21
C VAL A 154 3.99 3.29 0.64
N MET A 155 3.50 2.45 -0.26
CA MET A 155 3.30 1.01 -0.03
C MET A 155 3.88 0.19 -1.17
N GLY A 156 4.34 -1.02 -0.89
CA GLY A 156 4.82 -1.99 -1.89
C GLY A 156 6.31 -2.30 -1.82
N GLY A 157 6.91 -2.65 -2.96
CA GLY A 157 8.25 -3.25 -2.98
C GLY A 157 9.43 -2.27 -2.91
N GLN A 158 9.26 -1.01 -3.28
CA GLN A 158 10.36 -0.03 -3.42
C GLN A 158 10.17 1.20 -2.52
N THR A 159 9.64 0.98 -1.34
CA THR A 159 9.24 2.06 -0.43
C THR A 159 10.37 3.03 -0.08
N ASP A 160 11.59 2.52 0.14
CA ASP A 160 12.72 3.36 0.58
C ASP A 160 13.16 4.35 -0.51
N ALA A 161 13.30 3.90 -1.75
CA ALA A 161 13.67 4.75 -2.87
C ALA A 161 12.59 5.81 -3.16
N ILE A 162 11.32 5.40 -3.12
CA ILE A 162 10.18 6.28 -3.34
C ILE A 162 10.06 7.31 -2.20
N ASN A 163 10.21 6.89 -0.95
CA ASN A 163 10.18 7.78 0.21
C ASN A 163 11.30 8.82 0.15
N SER A 164 12.52 8.42 -0.22
CA SER A 164 13.63 9.36 -0.39
C SER A 164 13.31 10.43 -1.42
N LYS A 165 12.77 10.03 -2.58
CA LYS A 165 12.34 10.96 -3.62
C LYS A 165 11.23 11.90 -3.15
N LEU A 166 10.20 11.37 -2.48
CA LEU A 166 9.11 12.19 -1.96
C LEU A 166 9.59 13.16 -0.87
N THR A 167 10.52 12.75 -0.02
CA THR A 167 11.09 13.63 1.01
C THR A 167 11.78 14.85 0.38
N ASP A 168 12.44 14.66 -0.76
CA ASP A 168 13.15 15.74 -1.45
C ASP A 168 12.23 16.62 -2.31
N SER A 169 11.15 16.07 -2.86
CA SER A 169 10.33 16.74 -3.88
C SER A 169 8.93 17.16 -3.41
N PHE A 170 8.44 16.57 -2.32
CA PHE A 170 7.12 16.90 -1.79
C PHE A 170 7.09 18.28 -1.13
N THR A 171 6.10 19.08 -1.47
CA THR A 171 5.85 20.38 -0.86
C THR A 171 4.38 20.49 -0.47
N ASP A 172 4.11 21.02 0.71
CA ASP A 172 2.73 21.24 1.16
C ASP A 172 1.96 22.17 0.24
N GLY A 173 0.67 21.87 0.07
CA GLY A 173 -0.24 22.70 -0.68
C GLY A 173 -0.02 22.71 -2.20
N MET A 174 0.67 21.71 -2.72
CA MET A 174 0.81 21.51 -4.19
C MET A 174 -0.55 21.46 -4.86
N ASP A 175 -0.64 21.94 -6.10
CA ASP A 175 -1.79 21.67 -6.94
C ASP A 175 -1.77 20.22 -7.47
N LEU A 176 -2.86 19.79 -8.10
CA LEU A 176 -3.00 18.44 -8.62
C LEU A 176 -1.91 18.07 -9.64
N GLY A 177 -1.56 19.00 -10.54
CA GLY A 177 -0.54 18.75 -11.58
C GLY A 177 0.85 18.51 -11.00
N ALA A 178 1.26 19.34 -10.04
CA ALA A 178 2.52 19.19 -9.33
C ALA A 178 2.53 17.90 -8.48
N ALA A 179 1.46 17.63 -7.76
CA ALA A 179 1.30 16.43 -6.94
C ALA A 179 1.41 15.14 -7.78
N LEU A 180 0.72 15.12 -8.92
CA LEU A 180 0.78 14.00 -9.86
C LEU A 180 2.20 13.81 -10.43
N SER A 181 2.85 14.88 -10.85
CA SER A 181 4.23 14.82 -11.36
C SER A 181 5.19 14.25 -10.32
N VAL A 182 5.12 14.74 -9.09
CA VAL A 182 5.96 14.28 -7.98
C VAL A 182 5.71 12.79 -7.68
N ALA A 183 4.45 12.35 -7.64
CA ALA A 183 4.10 10.96 -7.41
C ALA A 183 4.60 10.03 -8.53
N VAL A 184 4.43 10.43 -9.79
CA VAL A 184 4.88 9.65 -10.96
C VAL A 184 6.42 9.56 -11.02
N GLU A 185 7.13 10.67 -10.76
CA GLU A 185 8.59 10.68 -10.70
C GLU A 185 9.11 9.79 -9.56
N ALA A 186 8.45 9.83 -8.41
CA ALA A 186 8.82 8.99 -7.28
C ALA A 186 8.63 7.50 -7.59
N LEU A 187 7.51 7.12 -8.24
CA LEU A 187 7.25 5.74 -8.66
C LEU A 187 8.24 5.21 -9.71
N ARG A 188 8.82 6.10 -10.53
CA ARG A 188 9.84 5.77 -11.53
C ARG A 188 11.27 5.75 -10.97
N ALA A 189 11.46 6.02 -9.69
CA ALA A 189 12.77 6.01 -9.07
C ALA A 189 13.42 4.61 -9.27
N PRO A 190 14.64 4.53 -9.84
CA PRO A 190 15.30 3.24 -10.01
C PRO A 190 15.51 2.60 -8.65
N SER A 191 15.19 1.32 -8.54
CA SER A 191 15.58 0.54 -7.38
C SER A 191 17.08 0.65 -7.23
N SER A 192 17.58 1.10 -6.10
CA SER A 192 19.00 1.01 -5.74
C SER A 192 19.35 -0.47 -5.66
N GLY A 193 19.64 -1.07 -6.82
CA GLY A 193 20.08 -2.44 -6.93
C GLY A 193 21.40 -2.59 -6.20
N SER A 194 21.49 -3.57 -5.34
CA SER A 194 22.69 -4.03 -4.69
C SER A 194 23.78 -4.24 -5.73
N SER A 195 24.71 -3.31 -5.82
CA SER A 195 25.99 -3.54 -6.47
C SER A 195 26.83 -4.48 -5.60
N GLY A 196 26.62 -5.80 -5.81
CA GLY A 196 27.57 -6.79 -5.33
C GLY A 196 28.79 -6.81 -6.26
N PRO A 197 30.03 -6.78 -5.74
CA PRO A 197 31.22 -6.96 -6.56
C PRO A 197 31.43 -8.46 -6.81
N GLY A 198 31.17 -8.90 -8.03
CA GLY A 198 31.44 -10.27 -8.48
C GLY A 198 31.87 -10.26 -9.94
N GLY A 199 33.19 -10.29 -10.17
CA GLY A 199 33.79 -10.40 -11.48
C GLY A 199 33.53 -11.77 -12.14
N GLY A 200 33.52 -11.79 -13.48
CA GLY A 200 33.48 -13.00 -14.29
C GLY A 200 33.17 -12.68 -15.76
N SER A 201 34.22 -12.68 -16.56
CA SER A 201 34.22 -12.53 -18.01
C SER A 201 33.43 -13.61 -18.71
N GLY A 202 32.77 -13.26 -19.84
CA GLY A 202 32.49 -14.24 -20.90
C GLY A 202 31.26 -14.01 -21.74
N SER A 203 31.53 -13.65 -22.99
CA SER A 203 30.84 -13.89 -24.25
C SER A 203 29.53 -13.18 -24.58
N ALA A 204 29.66 -12.56 -25.74
CA ALA A 204 28.66 -11.87 -26.55
C ALA A 204 27.45 -12.73 -26.89
N GLY A 205 26.29 -12.12 -26.87
CA GLY A 205 25.04 -12.68 -27.38
C GLY A 205 23.95 -11.63 -27.42
N SER A 206 23.81 -11.00 -28.52
CA SER A 206 22.72 -10.22 -29.13
C SER A 206 21.47 -9.93 -28.30
N SER A 207 21.18 -8.62 -28.24
CA SER A 207 19.88 -7.97 -28.49
C SER A 207 18.64 -8.49 -27.76
N ALA A 208 18.17 -7.72 -26.82
CA ALA A 208 16.78 -7.34 -26.75
C ALA A 208 16.73 -5.98 -26.03
N ASP A 209 16.50 -4.94 -26.79
CA ASP A 209 15.96 -3.67 -26.33
C ASP A 209 14.67 -4.01 -25.58
N GLY A 210 14.74 -4.08 -24.28
CA GLY A 210 13.60 -4.06 -23.42
C GLY A 210 13.11 -2.63 -23.29
N ASP A 211 12.38 -2.15 -24.30
CA ASP A 211 11.46 -1.03 -24.18
C ASP A 211 10.58 -1.33 -22.97
N THR A 212 10.92 -0.77 -21.84
CA THR A 212 10.05 -0.75 -20.67
C THR A 212 8.92 0.20 -21.04
N GLU A 213 7.86 -0.34 -21.62
CA GLU A 213 6.60 0.41 -21.78
C GLU A 213 6.34 1.15 -20.47
N PRO A 214 6.04 2.45 -20.53
CA PRO A 214 5.73 3.21 -19.33
C PRO A 214 4.56 2.50 -18.64
N GLY A 215 4.82 1.98 -17.43
CA GLY A 215 3.85 1.21 -16.69
C GLY A 215 2.53 1.98 -16.63
N LYS A 216 1.42 1.34 -16.97
CA LYS A 216 0.10 1.95 -16.86
C LYS A 216 -0.09 2.41 -15.44
N LEU A 217 -0.49 3.65 -15.26
CA LEU A 217 -0.78 4.27 -13.97
C LEU A 217 -2.29 4.23 -13.73
N GLU A 218 -2.68 3.87 -12.53
CA GLU A 218 -4.02 4.03 -12.00
C GLU A 218 -4.00 5.26 -11.09
N VAL A 219 -4.86 6.23 -11.36
CA VAL A 219 -4.92 7.51 -10.66
C VAL A 219 -6.37 7.76 -10.22
N ALA A 220 -6.54 8.17 -8.97
CA ALA A 220 -7.82 8.55 -8.39
C ALA A 220 -7.66 9.69 -7.37
#